data_731f3018999daee58b0b9ba1b9b2f287
#
_entry.id   731f3018999daee58b0b9ba1b9b2f287
#
_cell.length_a   1.000
_cell.length_b   1.000
_cell.length_c   1.000
_cell.angle_alpha   90.00
_cell.angle_beta   90.00
_cell.angle_gamma   90.00
#
_symmetry.space_group_name_H-M   'P 1'
#
loop_
_entity.id
_entity.type
_entity.pdbx_description
1 polymer ?
#
loop_
_entity_poly.entity_id
_entity_poly.type
_entity_poly.pdbx_seq_one_letter_code
_entity_poly.pdbx_strand_id
1 'polypeptide(L)'
;FSRMSYKFKLDESVHKGFRRIAGEQLESALTELAGPEVVAANVHECRKSLKRLRALLRLSAGAIGSKAQRHNKALAGIAKLLSERRDQTVMLDTIAKLSHQSADDAAALSPLKDSLAAQDGAQGERLGPDVAEQARGLLAGEARKLARIKLGKRGFAALAGGLEASYRHGRKALKRAYGEPSDENFHELRKAVQWHWRQMALLSKAWPDEFDARANAARELSQHFGDDHDLAILAHSASQSESMSEEQKAAAIEVCRRHQQMLR
;
A
#
# COMPACT_ATOMS: atom_id res chain seq x y z
N PHE A 1 -13.41 4.32 21.79
CA PHE A 1 -12.07 4.14 21.20
C PHE A 1 -11.57 5.49 20.72
N SER A 2 -10.53 6.03 21.38
CA SER A 2 -9.84 7.25 20.95
C SER A 2 -9.31 7.02 19.53
N ARG A 3 -9.74 7.86 18.56
CA ARG A 3 -9.23 7.80 17.19
C ARG A 3 -7.72 7.97 17.22
N MET A 4 -6.97 6.88 17.02
CA MET A 4 -5.51 6.92 16.92
C MET A 4 -5.10 7.95 15.87
N SER A 5 -4.43 9.01 16.31
CA SER A 5 -4.08 10.13 15.42
C SER A 5 -2.75 9.84 14.72
N TYR A 6 -2.79 9.47 13.43
CA TYR A 6 -1.61 9.31 12.59
C TYR A 6 -0.98 10.68 12.23
N LYS A 7 -0.66 11.49 13.25
CA LYS A 7 -0.07 12.83 13.11
C LYS A 7 0.89 13.07 14.27
N PHE A 8 1.99 13.76 14.02
CA PHE A 8 2.80 14.35 15.10
C PHE A 8 1.99 15.44 15.80
N LYS A 9 2.07 15.51 17.11
CA LYS A 9 1.45 16.56 17.93
C LYS A 9 2.43 17.70 18.16
N LEU A 10 1.93 18.92 18.34
CA LEU A 10 2.77 20.10 18.57
C LEU A 10 3.35 20.14 19.99
N ASP A 11 2.68 19.50 20.94
CA ASP A 11 3.03 19.41 22.35
C ASP A 11 3.94 18.22 22.69
N GLU A 12 4.39 17.45 21.70
CA GLU A 12 5.30 16.33 21.90
C GLU A 12 6.62 16.51 21.14
N SER A 13 7.71 15.97 21.69
CA SER A 13 8.96 15.89 20.91
C SER A 13 8.81 14.91 19.77
N VAL A 14 9.53 15.14 18.64
CA VAL A 14 9.51 14.23 17.48
C VAL A 14 9.86 12.79 17.88
N HIS A 15 10.76 12.61 18.85
CA HIS A 15 11.08 11.29 19.39
C HIS A 15 9.90 10.60 20.08
N LYS A 16 9.17 11.35 20.94
CA LYS A 16 7.96 10.82 21.60
C LYS A 16 6.86 10.52 20.56
N GLY A 17 6.64 11.43 19.62
CA GLY A 17 5.68 11.24 18.52
C GLY A 17 6.00 10.04 17.65
N PHE A 18 7.28 9.87 17.27
CA PHE A 18 7.72 8.67 16.53
C PHE A 18 7.37 7.38 17.26
N ARG A 19 7.70 7.28 18.55
CA ARG A 19 7.44 6.08 19.37
C ARG A 19 5.94 5.83 19.54
N ARG A 20 5.17 6.88 19.81
CA ARG A 20 3.70 6.78 19.95
C ARG A 20 3.07 6.30 18.65
N ILE A 21 3.35 6.96 17.51
CA ILE A 21 2.76 6.59 16.22
C ILE A 21 3.18 5.18 15.80
N ALA A 22 4.46 4.83 16.00
CA ALA A 22 4.94 3.49 15.70
C ALA A 22 4.25 2.42 16.56
N GLY A 23 4.10 2.67 17.86
CA GLY A 23 3.40 1.79 18.79
C GLY A 23 1.93 1.61 18.40
N GLU A 24 1.20 2.70 18.18
CA GLU A 24 -0.21 2.69 17.77
C GLU A 24 -0.45 1.90 16.46
N GLN A 25 0.43 2.08 15.45
CA GLN A 25 0.29 1.35 14.20
C GLN A 25 0.61 -0.14 14.34
N LEU A 26 1.58 -0.50 15.18
CA LEU A 26 1.92 -1.90 15.46
C LEU A 26 0.83 -2.59 16.27
N GLU A 27 0.30 -1.92 17.29
CA GLU A 27 -0.84 -2.42 18.08
C GLU A 27 -2.06 -2.64 17.20
N SER A 28 -2.41 -1.65 16.36
CA SER A 28 -3.49 -1.80 15.37
C SER A 28 -3.28 -3.01 14.47
N ALA A 29 -2.07 -3.19 13.91
CA ALA A 29 -1.77 -4.31 13.05
C ALA A 29 -1.85 -5.67 13.76
N LEU A 30 -1.40 -5.74 15.02
CA LEU A 30 -1.49 -6.95 15.85
C LEU A 30 -2.93 -7.29 16.22
N THR A 31 -3.75 -6.28 16.55
CA THR A 31 -5.17 -6.46 16.87
C THR A 31 -5.93 -7.05 15.68
N GLU A 32 -5.67 -6.58 14.47
CA GLU A 32 -6.32 -7.12 13.26
C GLU A 32 -5.98 -8.61 13.01
N LEU A 33 -4.84 -9.08 13.48
CA LEU A 33 -4.42 -10.47 13.32
C LEU A 33 -4.71 -11.34 14.57
N ALA A 34 -5.30 -10.79 15.64
CA ALA A 34 -5.45 -11.48 16.93
C ALA A 34 -6.66 -12.42 16.99
N GLY A 35 -7.63 -12.28 16.10
CA GLY A 35 -8.85 -13.09 16.09
C GLY A 35 -8.60 -14.57 15.74
N PRO A 36 -9.52 -15.46 16.11
CA PRO A 36 -9.47 -16.87 15.73
C PRO A 36 -9.61 -17.05 14.21
N GLU A 37 -10.27 -16.11 13.57
CA GLU A 37 -10.46 -16.04 12.13
C GLU A 37 -10.02 -14.66 11.62
N VAL A 38 -9.08 -14.65 10.70
CA VAL A 38 -8.58 -13.42 10.05
C VAL A 38 -9.14 -13.36 8.63
N VAL A 39 -10.11 -12.47 8.44
CA VAL A 39 -10.77 -12.25 7.14
C VAL A 39 -10.04 -11.18 6.32
N ALA A 40 -10.39 -11.07 5.04
CA ALA A 40 -9.77 -10.12 4.11
C ALA A 40 -9.78 -8.65 4.62
N ALA A 41 -10.86 -8.23 5.31
CA ALA A 41 -10.95 -6.91 5.92
C ALA A 41 -9.87 -6.66 6.99
N ASN A 42 -9.61 -7.65 7.87
CA ASN A 42 -8.56 -7.57 8.88
C ASN A 42 -7.17 -7.48 8.22
N VAL A 43 -6.91 -8.29 7.20
CA VAL A 43 -5.68 -8.23 6.42
C VAL A 43 -5.50 -6.83 5.79
N HIS A 44 -6.58 -6.25 5.25
CA HIS A 44 -6.56 -4.90 4.68
C HIS A 44 -6.13 -3.84 5.71
N GLU A 45 -6.76 -3.81 6.89
CA GLU A 45 -6.44 -2.82 7.93
C GLU A 45 -5.04 -3.05 8.52
N CYS A 46 -4.62 -4.30 8.71
CA CYS A 46 -3.24 -4.62 9.08
C CYS A 46 -2.24 -4.04 8.06
N ARG A 47 -2.42 -4.31 6.76
CA ARG A 47 -1.55 -3.79 5.69
C ARG A 47 -1.56 -2.26 5.61
N LYS A 48 -2.68 -1.61 5.92
CA LYS A 48 -2.80 -0.14 5.99
C LYS A 48 -1.93 0.42 7.13
N SER A 49 -1.95 -0.22 8.30
CA SER A 49 -1.09 0.13 9.43
C SER A 49 0.39 -0.08 9.09
N LEU A 50 0.75 -1.17 8.40
CA LEU A 50 2.12 -1.41 7.91
C LEU A 50 2.58 -0.34 6.91
N LYS A 51 1.72 0.09 5.97
CA LYS A 51 2.03 1.18 5.02
C LYS A 51 2.29 2.50 5.76
N ARG A 52 1.51 2.82 6.80
CA ARG A 52 1.68 4.01 7.65
C ARG A 52 3.00 3.96 8.42
N LEU A 53 3.31 2.83 9.03
CA LEU A 53 4.55 2.62 9.77
C LEU A 53 5.78 2.74 8.86
N ARG A 54 5.72 2.17 7.65
CA ARG A 54 6.79 2.29 6.66
C ARG A 54 7.01 3.73 6.18
N ALA A 55 5.95 4.53 6.04
CA ALA A 55 6.07 5.95 5.71
C ALA A 55 6.73 6.75 6.85
N LEU A 56 6.38 6.47 8.12
CA LEU A 56 7.03 7.04 9.30
C LEU A 56 8.52 6.70 9.36
N LEU A 57 8.90 5.44 9.12
CA LEU A 57 10.31 5.02 9.08
C LEU A 57 11.11 5.72 7.99
N ARG A 58 10.52 5.90 6.80
CA ARG A 58 11.15 6.65 5.71
C ARG A 58 11.33 8.12 6.06
N LEU A 59 10.31 8.73 6.65
CA LEU A 59 10.38 10.13 7.08
C LEU A 59 11.48 10.35 8.13
N SER A 60 11.68 9.39 9.03
CA SER A 60 12.67 9.47 10.11
C SER A 60 14.02 8.81 9.75
N ALA A 61 14.22 8.37 8.51
CA ALA A 61 15.37 7.56 8.10
C ALA A 61 16.71 8.26 8.39
N GLY A 62 16.80 9.58 8.15
CA GLY A 62 18.01 10.36 8.41
C GLY A 62 18.39 10.49 9.90
N ALA A 63 17.46 10.21 10.81
CA ALA A 63 17.70 10.19 12.25
C ALA A 63 17.85 8.78 12.82
N ILE A 64 17.35 7.75 12.13
CA ILE A 64 17.46 6.34 12.53
C ILE A 64 18.73 5.70 11.97
N GLY A 65 19.20 6.17 10.80
CA GLY A 65 20.33 5.61 10.08
C GLY A 65 20.00 4.29 9.36
N SER A 66 21.00 3.42 9.18
CA SER A 66 20.85 2.16 8.42
C SER A 66 19.80 1.20 8.95
N LYS A 67 19.42 1.32 10.22
CA LYS A 67 18.35 0.53 10.83
C LYS A 67 16.98 0.79 10.19
N ALA A 68 16.73 2.00 9.69
CA ALA A 68 15.45 2.36 9.05
C ALA A 68 15.15 1.44 7.85
N GLN A 69 16.14 1.20 7.00
CA GLN A 69 16.00 0.32 5.84
C GLN A 69 15.73 -1.13 6.25
N ARG A 70 16.41 -1.63 7.29
CA ARG A 70 16.20 -2.98 7.82
C ARG A 70 14.77 -3.18 8.31
N HIS A 71 14.26 -2.27 9.14
CA HIS A 71 12.88 -2.33 9.63
C HIS A 71 11.87 -2.19 8.48
N ASN A 72 12.12 -1.28 7.54
CA ASN A 72 11.24 -1.12 6.37
C ASN A 72 11.18 -2.40 5.51
N LYS A 73 12.32 -3.11 5.34
CA LYS A 73 12.37 -4.39 4.62
C LYS A 73 11.62 -5.49 5.37
N ALA A 74 11.80 -5.59 6.70
CA ALA A 74 11.07 -6.56 7.53
C ALA A 74 9.54 -6.35 7.44
N LEU A 75 9.06 -5.11 7.60
CA LEU A 75 7.64 -4.78 7.46
C LEU A 75 7.10 -5.01 6.03
N ALA A 76 7.95 -4.84 5.01
CA ALA A 76 7.59 -5.17 3.63
C ALA A 76 7.40 -6.68 3.45
N GLY A 77 8.28 -7.49 4.05
CA GLY A 77 8.16 -8.96 4.05
C GLY A 77 6.87 -9.43 4.72
N ILE A 78 6.52 -8.87 5.89
CA ILE A 78 5.26 -9.18 6.56
C ILE A 78 4.06 -8.79 5.68
N ALA A 79 4.10 -7.61 5.06
CA ALA A 79 3.04 -7.17 4.16
C ALA A 79 2.91 -8.07 2.92
N LYS A 80 4.01 -8.64 2.42
CA LYS A 80 4.01 -9.62 1.31
C LYS A 80 3.39 -10.94 1.75
N LEU A 81 3.77 -11.46 2.92
CA LEU A 81 3.19 -12.68 3.51
C LEU A 81 1.65 -12.60 3.61
N LEU A 82 1.11 -11.41 3.86
CA LEU A 82 -0.32 -11.13 3.96
C LEU A 82 -0.99 -10.81 2.60
N SER A 83 -0.28 -10.85 1.46
CA SER A 83 -0.85 -10.37 0.19
C SER A 83 -1.36 -11.45 -0.74
N GLU A 84 -0.93 -12.70 -0.59
CA GLU A 84 -1.15 -13.76 -1.58
C GLU A 84 -2.63 -14.06 -1.90
N ARG A 85 -3.57 -13.67 -1.04
CA ARG A 85 -5.01 -13.94 -1.23
C ARG A 85 -5.87 -12.72 -1.59
N ARG A 86 -5.31 -11.51 -1.51
CA ARG A 86 -6.08 -10.30 -1.74
C ARG A 86 -6.21 -9.94 -3.22
N ASP A 87 -5.26 -10.39 -4.02
CA ASP A 87 -5.16 -9.95 -5.41
C ASP A 87 -6.38 -10.41 -6.21
N GLN A 88 -6.98 -11.55 -5.88
CA GLN A 88 -8.17 -12.08 -6.53
C GLN A 88 -9.44 -11.24 -6.23
N THR A 89 -9.71 -10.89 -4.96
CA THR A 89 -10.84 -10.03 -4.61
C THR A 89 -10.74 -8.67 -5.29
N VAL A 90 -9.53 -8.07 -5.32
CA VAL A 90 -9.28 -6.81 -6.01
C VAL A 90 -9.51 -6.93 -7.51
N MET A 91 -9.11 -8.04 -8.14
CA MET A 91 -9.36 -8.29 -9.56
C MET A 91 -10.86 -8.39 -9.86
N LEU A 92 -11.62 -9.13 -9.05
CA LEU A 92 -13.08 -9.24 -9.21
C LEU A 92 -13.79 -7.90 -9.01
N ASP A 93 -13.38 -7.11 -8.02
CA ASP A 93 -13.90 -5.74 -7.80
C ASP A 93 -13.57 -4.82 -8.99
N THR A 94 -12.37 -4.95 -9.56
CA THR A 94 -11.96 -4.18 -10.74
C THR A 94 -12.79 -4.57 -11.96
N ILE A 95 -13.00 -5.87 -12.21
CA ILE A 95 -13.90 -6.34 -13.28
C ILE A 95 -15.31 -5.79 -13.08
N ALA A 96 -15.86 -5.85 -11.86
CA ALA A 96 -17.20 -5.35 -11.57
C ALA A 96 -17.33 -3.85 -11.90
N LYS A 97 -16.34 -3.03 -11.49
CA LYS A 97 -16.32 -1.60 -11.81
C LYS A 97 -16.33 -1.33 -13.31
N LEU A 98 -15.48 -2.03 -14.08
CA LEU A 98 -15.38 -1.86 -15.53
C LEU A 98 -16.66 -2.33 -16.23
N SER A 99 -17.22 -3.45 -15.81
CA SER A 99 -18.48 -4.00 -16.35
C SER A 99 -19.70 -3.08 -16.14
N HIS A 100 -19.67 -2.28 -15.07
CA HIS A 100 -20.71 -1.28 -14.85
C HIS A 100 -20.60 -0.05 -15.77
N GLN A 101 -19.42 0.20 -16.33
CA GLN A 101 -19.18 1.36 -17.21
C GLN A 101 -19.53 1.08 -18.67
N SER A 102 -19.35 -0.17 -19.13
CA SER A 102 -19.55 -0.57 -20.52
C SER A 102 -19.99 -2.03 -20.64
N ALA A 103 -21.04 -2.27 -21.45
CA ALA A 103 -21.48 -3.64 -21.77
C ALA A 103 -20.43 -4.42 -22.59
N ASP A 104 -19.68 -3.71 -23.45
CA ASP A 104 -18.61 -4.32 -24.25
C ASP A 104 -17.45 -4.75 -23.36
N ASP A 105 -17.10 -3.93 -22.35
CA ASP A 105 -16.07 -4.29 -21.37
C ASP A 105 -16.52 -5.46 -20.49
N ALA A 106 -17.80 -5.50 -20.11
CA ALA A 106 -18.37 -6.62 -19.38
C ALA A 106 -18.27 -7.94 -20.17
N ALA A 107 -18.59 -7.91 -21.46
CA ALA A 107 -18.50 -9.08 -22.35
C ALA A 107 -17.03 -9.54 -22.49
N ALA A 108 -16.09 -8.63 -22.72
CA ALA A 108 -14.67 -8.93 -22.89
C ALA A 108 -14.02 -9.49 -21.61
N LEU A 109 -14.49 -9.05 -20.42
CA LEU A 109 -13.95 -9.47 -19.12
C LEU A 109 -14.66 -10.69 -18.52
N SER A 110 -15.83 -11.11 -19.06
CA SER A 110 -16.58 -12.26 -18.53
C SER A 110 -15.74 -13.55 -18.45
N PRO A 111 -14.98 -13.95 -19.50
CA PRO A 111 -14.18 -15.18 -19.42
C PRO A 111 -13.12 -15.14 -18.32
N LEU A 112 -12.51 -13.96 -18.08
CA LEU A 112 -11.54 -13.78 -16.99
C LEU A 112 -12.21 -13.85 -15.63
N LYS A 113 -13.39 -13.25 -15.48
CA LYS A 113 -14.20 -13.36 -14.25
C LYS A 113 -14.52 -14.80 -13.91
N ASP A 114 -14.96 -15.59 -14.89
CA ASP A 114 -15.31 -17.00 -14.70
C ASP A 114 -14.07 -17.83 -14.35
N SER A 115 -12.92 -17.55 -14.99
CA SER A 115 -11.63 -18.17 -14.67
C SER A 115 -11.20 -17.90 -13.23
N LEU A 116 -11.34 -16.66 -12.76
CA LEU A 116 -11.01 -16.27 -11.40
C LEU A 116 -11.98 -16.89 -10.38
N ALA A 117 -13.27 -16.91 -10.68
CA ALA A 117 -14.28 -17.52 -9.81
C ALA A 117 -14.09 -19.03 -9.64
N ALA A 118 -13.67 -19.73 -10.71
CA ALA A 118 -13.36 -21.17 -10.64
C ALA A 118 -12.15 -21.47 -9.74
N GLN A 119 -11.20 -20.55 -9.62
CA GLN A 119 -10.03 -20.68 -8.73
C GLN A 119 -10.38 -20.42 -7.26
N ASP A 120 -11.43 -19.67 -6.97
CA ASP A 120 -11.83 -19.26 -5.59
C ASP A 120 -12.52 -20.40 -4.82
N GLY A 121 -13.14 -21.35 -5.51
CA GLY A 121 -13.88 -22.47 -4.89
C GLY A 121 -13.06 -23.43 -4.02
N ALA A 122 -11.74 -23.30 -4.01
CA ALA A 122 -10.83 -24.18 -3.26
C ALA A 122 -10.25 -23.56 -1.98
N GLN A 123 -10.33 -22.23 -1.79
CA GLN A 123 -9.64 -21.57 -0.68
C GLN A 123 -10.40 -20.31 -0.20
N GLY A 124 -11.30 -20.47 0.76
CA GLY A 124 -12.17 -19.41 1.31
C GLY A 124 -11.48 -18.08 1.70
N GLU A 125 -12.29 -17.05 1.93
CA GLU A 125 -11.91 -15.65 2.24
C GLU A 125 -11.01 -15.44 3.49
N ARG A 126 -10.49 -16.49 4.09
CA ARG A 126 -9.78 -16.46 5.38
C ARG A 126 -8.29 -16.67 5.22
N LEU A 127 -7.50 -15.91 5.97
CA LEU A 127 -6.07 -16.15 6.09
C LEU A 127 -5.83 -17.45 6.87
N GLY A 128 -4.92 -18.31 6.37
CA GLY A 128 -4.55 -19.53 7.11
C GLY A 128 -4.02 -19.20 8.51
N PRO A 129 -4.40 -19.99 9.55
CA PRO A 129 -4.01 -19.72 10.93
C PRO A 129 -2.49 -19.67 11.11
N ASP A 130 -1.74 -20.54 10.44
CA ASP A 130 -0.27 -20.57 10.50
C ASP A 130 0.35 -19.27 9.96
N VAL A 131 -0.19 -18.74 8.86
CA VAL A 131 0.26 -17.47 8.26
C VAL A 131 -0.06 -16.30 9.18
N ALA A 132 -1.26 -16.29 9.79
CA ALA A 132 -1.65 -15.27 10.75
C ALA A 132 -0.73 -15.28 11.98
N GLU A 133 -0.42 -16.46 12.52
CA GLU A 133 0.47 -16.61 13.66
C GLU A 133 1.91 -16.22 13.34
N GLN A 134 2.43 -16.64 12.18
CA GLN A 134 3.74 -16.23 11.71
C GLN A 134 3.83 -14.70 11.56
N ALA A 135 2.82 -14.08 10.94
CA ALA A 135 2.78 -12.62 10.79
C ALA A 135 2.73 -11.91 12.14
N ARG A 136 1.93 -12.41 13.11
CA ARG A 136 1.88 -11.89 14.49
C ARG A 136 3.23 -11.98 15.18
N GLY A 137 3.90 -13.14 15.10
CA GLY A 137 5.23 -13.34 15.68
C GLY A 137 6.28 -12.37 15.15
N LEU A 138 6.30 -12.16 13.82
CA LEU A 138 7.19 -11.22 13.16
C LEU A 138 6.86 -9.77 13.56
N LEU A 139 5.59 -9.37 13.60
CA LEU A 139 5.15 -8.04 14.03
C LEU A 139 5.52 -7.77 15.50
N ALA A 140 5.28 -8.70 16.40
CA ALA A 140 5.66 -8.58 17.80
C ALA A 140 7.19 -8.43 17.97
N GLY A 141 7.96 -9.14 17.16
CA GLY A 141 9.42 -9.00 17.08
C GLY A 141 9.85 -7.59 16.65
N GLU A 142 9.23 -7.05 15.60
CA GLU A 142 9.49 -5.68 15.14
C GLU A 142 9.03 -4.62 16.14
N ALA A 143 7.90 -4.82 16.83
CA ALA A 143 7.41 -3.91 17.87
C ALA A 143 8.45 -3.72 18.98
N ARG A 144 9.03 -4.82 19.50
CA ARG A 144 10.09 -4.78 20.54
C ARG A 144 11.34 -4.03 20.07
N LYS A 145 11.72 -4.17 18.79
CA LYS A 145 12.88 -3.48 18.20
C LYS A 145 12.61 -1.99 17.99
N LEU A 146 11.45 -1.63 17.45
CA LEU A 146 11.06 -0.26 17.16
C LEU A 146 10.86 0.56 18.45
N ALA A 147 10.35 -0.05 19.52
CA ALA A 147 10.23 0.58 20.84
C ALA A 147 11.58 1.05 21.43
N ARG A 148 12.70 0.43 21.00
CA ARG A 148 14.05 0.77 21.46
C ARG A 148 14.78 1.78 20.55
N ILE A 149 14.17 2.20 19.44
CA ILE A 149 14.78 3.17 18.52
C ILE A 149 14.93 4.52 19.24
N LYS A 150 16.13 5.06 19.12
CA LYS A 150 16.45 6.45 19.50
C LYS A 150 16.74 7.23 18.22
N LEU A 151 16.12 8.40 18.06
CA LEU A 151 16.41 9.30 16.96
C LEU A 151 17.71 10.06 17.27
N GLY A 152 18.68 10.02 16.37
CA GLY A 152 19.97 10.70 16.54
C GLY A 152 19.90 12.22 16.32
N LYS A 153 18.73 12.76 15.92
CA LYS A 153 18.49 14.19 15.70
C LYS A 153 17.24 14.64 16.46
N ARG A 154 17.15 15.94 16.76
CA ARG A 154 16.02 16.54 17.50
C ARG A 154 15.17 17.42 16.58
N GLY A 155 13.93 17.66 16.99
CA GLY A 155 13.00 18.53 16.29
C GLY A 155 12.81 18.12 14.83
N PHE A 156 12.50 19.09 13.98
CA PHE A 156 12.27 18.84 12.55
C PHE A 156 13.49 18.28 11.81
N ALA A 157 14.73 18.53 12.30
CA ALA A 157 15.94 17.96 11.72
C ALA A 157 15.96 16.41 11.71
N ALA A 158 15.16 15.77 12.58
CA ALA A 158 14.98 14.33 12.58
C ALA A 158 14.14 13.81 11.38
N LEU A 159 13.35 14.68 10.76
CA LEU A 159 12.41 14.37 9.68
C LEU A 159 12.84 14.95 8.33
N ALA A 160 13.52 16.08 8.32
CA ALA A 160 13.84 16.85 7.13
C ALA A 160 14.56 16.03 6.05
N GLY A 161 15.59 15.27 6.41
CA GLY A 161 16.34 14.46 5.45
C GLY A 161 15.52 13.33 4.82
N GLY A 162 14.60 12.74 5.58
CA GLY A 162 13.68 11.70 5.06
C GLY A 162 12.62 12.28 4.15
N LEU A 163 12.11 13.48 4.49
CA LEU A 163 11.16 14.21 3.66
C LEU A 163 11.78 14.58 2.31
N GLU A 164 12.97 15.19 2.34
CA GLU A 164 13.72 15.56 1.14
C GLU A 164 14.02 14.36 0.25
N ALA A 165 14.52 13.26 0.82
CA ALA A 165 14.82 12.03 0.08
C ALA A 165 13.58 11.44 -0.57
N SER A 166 12.43 11.42 0.13
CA SER A 166 11.15 10.93 -0.40
C SER A 166 10.64 11.83 -1.54
N TYR A 167 10.73 13.15 -1.40
CA TYR A 167 10.32 14.09 -2.45
C TYR A 167 11.21 13.96 -3.71
N ARG A 168 12.52 13.90 -3.52
CA ARG A 168 13.49 13.69 -4.62
C ARG A 168 13.25 12.35 -5.35
N HIS A 169 12.95 11.30 -4.60
CA HIS A 169 12.58 10.00 -5.15
C HIS A 169 11.29 10.09 -5.98
N GLY A 170 10.26 10.76 -5.46
CA GLY A 170 8.99 10.96 -6.17
C GLY A 170 9.16 11.71 -7.48
N ARG A 171 9.96 12.78 -7.50
CA ARG A 171 10.26 13.52 -8.74
C ARG A 171 11.00 12.67 -9.79
N LYS A 172 11.93 11.82 -9.34
CA LYS A 172 12.63 10.89 -10.26
C LYS A 172 11.68 9.83 -10.81
N ALA A 173 10.83 9.26 -9.94
CA ALA A 173 9.83 8.28 -10.34
C ALA A 173 8.83 8.87 -11.35
N LEU A 174 8.35 10.11 -11.12
CA LEU A 174 7.49 10.82 -12.04
C LEU A 174 8.14 11.00 -13.43
N LYS A 175 9.37 11.54 -13.45
CA LYS A 175 10.10 11.74 -14.71
C LYS A 175 10.28 10.41 -15.46
N ARG A 176 10.58 9.34 -14.75
CA ARG A 176 10.80 8.02 -15.36
C ARG A 176 9.49 7.42 -15.88
N ALA A 177 8.40 7.48 -15.11
CA ALA A 177 7.12 6.90 -15.50
C ALA A 177 6.58 7.53 -16.79
N TYR A 178 6.72 8.85 -16.97
CA TYR A 178 6.27 9.54 -18.18
C TYR A 178 7.31 9.55 -19.31
N GLY A 179 8.60 9.38 -19.00
CA GLY A 179 9.66 9.27 -20.02
C GLY A 179 9.79 7.86 -20.61
N GLU A 180 9.51 6.85 -19.80
CA GLU A 180 9.61 5.44 -20.17
C GLU A 180 8.36 4.71 -19.59
N PRO A 181 7.16 4.89 -20.19
CA PRO A 181 5.92 4.34 -19.67
C PRO A 181 5.96 2.81 -19.63
N SER A 182 5.87 2.25 -18.39
CA SER A 182 5.71 0.82 -18.13
C SER A 182 4.96 0.62 -16.84
N ASP A 183 4.37 -0.55 -16.66
CA ASP A 183 3.63 -0.90 -15.43
C ASP A 183 4.54 -0.83 -14.20
N GLU A 184 5.82 -1.24 -14.33
CA GLU A 184 6.81 -1.11 -13.27
C GLU A 184 7.09 0.34 -12.89
N ASN A 185 7.29 1.21 -13.87
CA ASN A 185 7.60 2.62 -13.62
C ASN A 185 6.42 3.35 -12.99
N PHE A 186 5.18 3.10 -13.43
CA PHE A 186 3.97 3.63 -12.79
C PHE A 186 3.74 3.03 -11.40
N HIS A 187 4.05 1.75 -11.18
CA HIS A 187 4.02 1.16 -9.84
C HIS A 187 5.03 1.81 -8.88
N GLU A 188 6.25 2.11 -9.33
CA GLU A 188 7.24 2.84 -8.52
C GLU A 188 6.75 4.26 -8.21
N LEU A 189 6.16 4.96 -9.19
CA LEU A 189 5.56 6.27 -8.98
C LEU A 189 4.43 6.21 -7.95
N ARG A 190 3.51 5.24 -8.08
CA ARG A 190 2.45 4.99 -7.08
C ARG A 190 3.01 4.85 -5.67
N LYS A 191 4.08 4.05 -5.49
CA LYS A 191 4.71 3.87 -4.17
C LYS A 191 5.26 5.20 -3.62
N ALA A 192 5.90 5.99 -4.47
CA ALA A 192 6.45 7.29 -4.06
C ALA A 192 5.35 8.26 -3.64
N VAL A 193 4.25 8.35 -4.41
CA VAL A 193 3.07 9.15 -4.07
C VAL A 193 2.41 8.67 -2.79
N GLN A 194 2.32 7.34 -2.58
CA GLN A 194 1.80 6.76 -1.35
C GLN A 194 2.62 7.12 -0.11
N TRP A 195 3.94 7.25 -0.23
CA TRP A 195 4.78 7.71 0.89
C TRP A 195 4.58 9.20 1.13
N HIS A 196 4.54 9.99 0.06
CA HIS A 196 4.41 11.44 0.15
C HIS A 196 3.13 11.86 0.88
N TRP A 197 1.96 11.38 0.46
CA TRP A 197 0.72 11.77 1.12
C TRP A 197 0.67 11.36 2.60
N ARG A 198 1.25 10.20 2.97
CA ARG A 198 1.32 9.77 4.37
C ARG A 198 2.28 10.63 5.19
N GLN A 199 3.36 11.10 4.57
CA GLN A 199 4.30 12.02 5.23
C GLN A 199 3.68 13.40 5.43
N MET A 200 2.92 13.90 4.45
CA MET A 200 2.16 15.14 4.60
C MET A 200 1.11 15.00 5.71
N ALA A 201 0.38 13.90 5.77
CA ALA A 201 -0.56 13.62 6.84
C ALA A 201 0.10 13.56 8.23
N LEU A 202 1.31 12.98 8.35
CA LEU A 202 2.09 12.97 9.60
C LEU A 202 2.44 14.38 10.09
N LEU A 203 2.71 15.30 9.17
CA LEU A 203 3.17 16.68 9.46
C LEU A 203 2.04 17.69 9.52
N SER A 204 0.80 17.31 9.23
CA SER A 204 -0.31 18.25 9.00
C SER A 204 -0.65 19.15 10.20
N LYS A 205 -0.30 18.75 11.43
CA LYS A 205 -0.49 19.64 12.62
C LYS A 205 0.47 20.81 12.64
N ALA A 206 1.63 20.71 11.97
CA ALA A 206 2.61 21.80 11.95
C ALA A 206 2.21 22.95 11.01
N TRP A 207 1.49 22.63 9.94
CA TRP A 207 0.96 23.61 8.98
C TRP A 207 -0.27 23.01 8.28
N PRO A 208 -1.46 23.08 8.95
CA PRO A 208 -2.65 22.34 8.50
C PRO A 208 -3.06 22.66 7.06
N ASP A 209 -3.20 23.93 6.73
CA ASP A 209 -3.70 24.36 5.43
C ASP A 209 -2.85 23.85 4.26
N GLU A 210 -1.52 23.88 4.41
CA GLU A 210 -0.60 23.45 3.37
C GLU A 210 -0.47 21.92 3.33
N PHE A 211 -0.25 21.27 4.48
CA PHE A 211 0.02 19.83 4.51
C PHE A 211 -1.23 18.99 4.32
N ASP A 212 -2.40 19.42 4.79
CA ASP A 212 -3.66 18.69 4.54
C ASP A 212 -4.07 18.80 3.06
N ALA A 213 -3.90 19.99 2.42
CA ALA A 213 -4.13 20.14 0.98
C ALA A 213 -3.23 19.22 0.14
N ARG A 214 -1.92 19.21 0.44
CA ARG A 214 -0.94 18.34 -0.23
C ARG A 214 -1.21 16.85 0.02
N ALA A 215 -1.61 16.49 1.24
CA ALA A 215 -1.96 15.11 1.59
C ALA A 215 -3.17 14.65 0.80
N ASN A 216 -4.21 15.50 0.66
CA ASN A 216 -5.43 15.17 -0.08
C ASN A 216 -5.13 15.00 -1.58
N ALA A 217 -4.47 15.97 -2.21
CA ALA A 217 -4.10 15.89 -3.62
C ALA A 217 -3.23 14.65 -3.93
N ALA A 218 -2.22 14.38 -3.10
CA ALA A 218 -1.38 13.20 -3.28
C ALA A 218 -2.12 11.89 -2.97
N ARG A 219 -3.15 11.91 -2.11
CA ARG A 219 -4.01 10.76 -1.85
C ARG A 219 -4.89 10.43 -3.05
N GLU A 220 -5.50 11.44 -3.66
CA GLU A 220 -6.28 11.28 -4.89
C GLU A 220 -5.41 10.72 -6.02
N LEU A 221 -4.24 11.32 -6.25
CA LEU A 221 -3.28 10.80 -7.23
C LEU A 221 -2.85 9.35 -6.94
N SER A 222 -2.68 8.99 -5.66
CA SER A 222 -2.39 7.60 -5.25
C SER A 222 -3.54 6.65 -5.54
N GLN A 223 -4.80 7.12 -5.56
CA GLN A 223 -5.96 6.32 -5.94
C GLN A 223 -5.94 6.06 -7.45
N HIS A 224 -5.74 7.09 -8.28
CA HIS A 224 -5.62 6.93 -9.73
C HIS A 224 -4.52 5.93 -10.13
N PHE A 225 -3.32 6.06 -9.55
CA PHE A 225 -2.27 5.04 -9.75
C PHE A 225 -2.58 3.70 -9.07
N GLY A 226 -3.54 3.67 -8.14
CA GLY A 226 -4.09 2.44 -7.60
C GLY A 226 -4.87 1.68 -8.66
N ASP A 227 -5.80 2.37 -9.29
CA ASP A 227 -6.64 1.81 -10.34
C ASP A 227 -5.78 1.38 -11.56
N ASP A 228 -4.78 2.17 -11.97
CA ASP A 228 -3.81 1.79 -13.01
C ASP A 228 -3.07 0.48 -12.67
N HIS A 229 -2.60 0.34 -11.43
CA HIS A 229 -1.91 -0.88 -10.99
C HIS A 229 -2.83 -2.10 -10.92
N ASP A 230 -4.08 -1.93 -10.48
CA ASP A 230 -5.05 -3.00 -10.40
C ASP A 230 -5.42 -3.49 -11.81
N LEU A 231 -5.46 -2.59 -12.82
CA LEU A 231 -5.57 -2.94 -14.25
C LEU A 231 -4.34 -3.70 -14.77
N ALA A 232 -3.13 -3.33 -14.36
CA ALA A 232 -1.92 -4.05 -14.74
C ALA A 232 -1.91 -5.49 -14.19
N ILE A 233 -2.36 -5.67 -12.94
CA ILE A 233 -2.51 -7.02 -12.33
C ILE A 233 -3.56 -7.82 -13.09
N LEU A 234 -4.68 -7.20 -13.45
CA LEU A 234 -5.76 -7.86 -14.18
C LEU A 234 -5.30 -8.30 -15.58
N ALA A 235 -4.59 -7.44 -16.30
CA ALA A 235 -4.01 -7.77 -17.61
C ALA A 235 -2.99 -8.92 -17.52
N HIS A 236 -2.16 -8.90 -16.48
CA HIS A 236 -1.21 -10.00 -16.23
C HIS A 236 -1.93 -11.31 -15.93
N SER A 237 -2.97 -11.28 -15.08
CA SER A 237 -3.77 -12.47 -14.77
C SER A 237 -4.44 -13.03 -16.02
N ALA A 238 -5.00 -12.18 -16.89
CA ALA A 238 -5.56 -12.61 -18.18
C ALA A 238 -4.51 -13.31 -19.05
N SER A 239 -3.29 -12.76 -19.14
CA SER A 239 -2.21 -13.35 -19.94
C SER A 239 -1.76 -14.74 -19.44
N GLN A 240 -1.90 -15.01 -18.15
CA GLN A 240 -1.50 -16.28 -17.53
C GLN A 240 -2.64 -17.30 -17.41
N SER A 241 -3.87 -16.95 -17.80
CA SER A 241 -5.01 -17.86 -17.68
C SER A 241 -4.89 -19.02 -18.67
N GLU A 242 -4.94 -20.25 -18.18
CA GLU A 242 -4.92 -21.47 -19.00
C GLU A 242 -6.31 -21.83 -19.55
N SER A 243 -7.38 -21.31 -18.94
CA SER A 243 -8.78 -21.61 -19.32
C SER A 243 -9.32 -20.68 -20.40
N MET A 244 -8.59 -19.62 -20.79
CA MET A 244 -9.00 -18.64 -21.79
C MET A 244 -8.33 -18.90 -23.14
N SER A 245 -9.07 -18.69 -24.25
CA SER A 245 -8.48 -18.66 -25.58
C SER A 245 -7.60 -17.41 -25.77
N GLU A 246 -6.68 -17.43 -26.74
CA GLU A 246 -5.82 -16.28 -27.04
C GLU A 246 -6.61 -15.03 -27.44
N GLU A 247 -7.76 -15.19 -28.12
CA GLU A 247 -8.66 -14.09 -28.45
C GLU A 247 -9.30 -13.48 -27.20
N GLN A 248 -9.74 -14.31 -26.25
CA GLN A 248 -10.31 -13.86 -24.97
C GLN A 248 -9.26 -13.12 -24.13
N LYS A 249 -8.02 -13.66 -24.08
CA LYS A 249 -6.90 -12.99 -23.40
C LYS A 249 -6.63 -11.63 -24.02
N ALA A 250 -6.52 -11.55 -25.34
CA ALA A 250 -6.27 -10.32 -26.05
C ALA A 250 -7.36 -9.26 -25.81
N ALA A 251 -8.64 -9.67 -25.84
CA ALA A 251 -9.76 -8.77 -25.56
C ALA A 251 -9.72 -8.21 -24.12
N ALA A 252 -9.49 -9.07 -23.12
CA ALA A 252 -9.40 -8.64 -21.73
C ALA A 252 -8.20 -7.70 -21.48
N ILE A 253 -7.03 -7.99 -22.07
CA ILE A 253 -5.84 -7.16 -21.97
C ILE A 253 -6.07 -5.81 -22.65
N GLU A 254 -6.74 -5.76 -23.80
CA GLU A 254 -7.04 -4.53 -24.51
C GLU A 254 -7.95 -3.59 -23.68
N VAL A 255 -8.99 -4.14 -23.01
CA VAL A 255 -9.81 -3.37 -22.07
C VAL A 255 -8.94 -2.76 -20.98
N CYS A 256 -8.08 -3.55 -20.33
CA CYS A 256 -7.21 -3.05 -19.27
C CYS A 256 -6.29 -1.93 -19.77
N ARG A 257 -5.65 -2.11 -20.93
CA ARG A 257 -4.72 -1.11 -21.50
C ARG A 257 -5.42 0.17 -21.88
N ARG A 258 -6.61 0.11 -22.46
CA ARG A 258 -7.39 1.28 -22.81
C ARG A 258 -7.74 2.11 -21.55
N HIS A 259 -8.16 1.46 -20.47
CA HIS A 259 -8.43 2.14 -19.21
C HIS A 259 -7.16 2.69 -18.55
N GLN A 260 -6.02 1.99 -18.65
CA GLN A 260 -4.73 2.51 -18.17
C GLN A 260 -4.31 3.79 -18.93
N GLN A 261 -4.51 3.84 -20.24
CA GLN A 261 -4.19 5.05 -21.03
C GLN A 261 -5.01 6.27 -20.59
N MET A 262 -6.24 6.09 -20.12
CA MET A 262 -7.05 7.18 -19.58
C MET A 262 -6.59 7.65 -18.19
N LEU A 263 -5.90 6.80 -17.43
CA LEU A 263 -5.40 7.12 -16.09
C LEU A 263 -3.97 7.70 -16.10
N ARG A 264 -3.20 7.46 -17.13
CA ARG A 264 -1.80 7.89 -17.29
C ARG A 264 -1.70 9.22 -18.02
#